data_ee9c5dd7f0557a6810cd90bfb4830f01
#
_entry.id   ee9c5dd7f0557a6810cd90bfb4830f01
#
_cell.length_a   1.000
_cell.length_b   1.000
_cell.length_c   1.000
_cell.angle_alpha   90.00
_cell.angle_beta   90.00
_cell.angle_gamma   90.00
#
_symmetry.space_group_name_H-M   'P 1'
#
loop_
_entity.id
_entity.type
_entity.pdbx_description
1 polymer ?
#
loop_
_entity_poly.entity_id
_entity_poly.type
_entity_poly.pdbx_seq_one_letter_code
_entity_poly.pdbx_strand_id
1 'polypeptide(L)'
;VFRPLLIRSGQQEGLSFINPDLTEAVNFAAGGFEARYGDKMSSVLDITYKKPKIFEGSASASLLGANAYVGSSIGKFTQVTGFRFKSGRSILGTMDTDAEYDPKFIDLQTYITYQLAPKWEINFLGNLANNNYKFTPYSRETSFGTAEHPKNFKVYFDGRERDRFQTLFGALTLKHNPNENTE
;
A
#
# COMPACT_ATOMS: atom_id res chain seq x y z
N VAL A 1 3.24 11.31 6.09
CA VAL A 1 3.17 10.78 4.71
C VAL A 1 2.16 11.60 3.94
N PHE A 2 2.61 12.30 2.88
CA PHE A 2 1.73 13.16 2.07
C PHE A 2 0.83 12.39 1.10
N ARG A 3 1.17 11.14 0.79
CA ARG A 3 0.39 10.26 -0.08
C ARG A 3 0.25 8.90 0.57
N PRO A 4 -0.86 8.64 1.27
CA PRO A 4 -1.09 7.37 1.96
C PRO A 4 -1.39 6.22 0.99
N LEU A 5 -1.67 6.50 -0.28
CA LEU A 5 -1.95 5.50 -1.31
C LEU A 5 -0.75 5.38 -2.25
N LEU A 6 -0.21 4.17 -2.39
CA LEU A 6 0.91 3.86 -3.29
C LEU A 6 0.48 3.58 -4.73
N ILE A 7 -0.78 3.24 -4.93
CA ILE A 7 -1.34 2.90 -6.23
C ILE A 7 -2.48 3.84 -6.56
N ARG A 8 -2.41 4.39 -7.75
CA ARG A 8 -3.51 5.08 -8.39
C ARG A 8 -3.72 4.41 -9.72
N SER A 9 -4.55 3.39 -9.76
CA SER A 9 -4.92 2.70 -11.01
C SER A 9 -6.36 3.05 -11.36
N GLY A 10 -6.53 4.06 -12.22
CA GLY A 10 -7.82 4.42 -12.77
C GLY A 10 -8.94 4.55 -11.73
N GLN A 11 -9.97 3.74 -11.86
CA GLN A 11 -11.13 3.69 -10.96
C GLN A 11 -10.98 2.69 -9.80
N GLN A 12 -9.85 1.99 -9.70
CA GLN A 12 -9.64 0.97 -8.67
C GLN A 12 -9.01 1.55 -7.41
N GLU A 13 -9.40 1.00 -6.26
CA GLU A 13 -8.84 1.34 -4.96
C GLU A 13 -7.32 1.14 -4.94
N GLY A 14 -6.61 2.19 -4.52
CA GLY A 14 -5.18 2.13 -4.36
C GLY A 14 -4.77 1.30 -3.14
N LEU A 15 -3.64 0.62 -3.22
CA LEU A 15 -3.03 0.00 -2.06
C LEU A 15 -2.46 1.06 -1.13
N SER A 16 -2.77 0.92 0.16
CA SER A 16 -2.23 1.79 1.19
C SER A 16 -0.70 1.63 1.30
N PHE A 17 -0.02 2.74 1.58
CA PHE A 17 1.37 2.75 2.03
C PHE A 17 1.61 1.82 3.23
N ILE A 18 0.60 1.68 4.09
CA ILE A 18 0.69 0.90 5.31
C ILE A 18 0.71 -0.59 4.97
N ASN A 19 1.76 -1.27 5.40
CA ASN A 19 1.79 -2.72 5.40
C ASN A 19 1.18 -3.24 6.72
N PRO A 20 0.01 -3.91 6.70
CA PRO A 20 -0.64 -4.37 7.92
C PRO A 20 0.17 -5.40 8.69
N ASP A 21 1.03 -6.18 8.02
CA ASP A 21 1.88 -7.18 8.67
C ASP A 21 2.92 -6.56 9.60
N LEU A 22 3.32 -5.30 9.33
CA LEU A 22 4.28 -4.54 10.15
C LEU A 22 3.60 -3.74 11.26
N THR A 23 2.27 -3.66 11.26
CA THR A 23 1.50 -2.75 12.09
C THR A 23 1.05 -3.43 13.38
N GLU A 24 1.28 -2.80 14.53
CA GLU A 24 0.77 -3.23 15.84
C GLU A 24 -0.60 -2.62 16.12
N ALA A 25 -0.73 -1.30 15.89
CA ALA A 25 -1.97 -0.57 16.11
C ALA A 25 -2.17 0.53 15.06
N VAL A 26 -3.43 0.82 14.78
CA VAL A 26 -3.86 1.93 13.93
C VAL A 26 -4.94 2.70 14.67
N ASN A 27 -4.69 3.98 14.95
CA ASN A 27 -5.65 4.88 15.54
C ASN A 27 -6.15 5.86 14.47
N PHE A 28 -7.44 5.86 14.24
CA PHE A 28 -8.08 6.77 13.30
C PHE A 28 -8.96 7.76 14.05
N ALA A 29 -8.70 9.06 13.85
CA ALA A 29 -9.52 10.13 14.38
C ALA A 29 -10.06 10.99 13.24
N ALA A 30 -11.40 11.09 13.14
CA ALA A 30 -12.10 11.93 12.17
C ALA A 30 -12.71 13.11 12.93
N GLY A 31 -12.06 14.28 12.82
CA GLY A 31 -12.39 15.47 13.59
C GLY A 31 -11.96 15.35 15.06
N GLY A 32 -11.79 16.46 15.76
CA GLY A 32 -11.51 16.51 17.19
C GLY A 32 -10.28 15.74 17.67
N PHE A 33 -9.19 15.75 16.92
CA PHE A 33 -7.93 15.10 17.31
C PHE A 33 -7.05 16.02 18.15
N GLU A 34 -6.11 15.42 18.88
CA GLU A 34 -5.22 16.11 19.81
C GLU A 34 -4.34 17.17 19.10
N ALA A 35 -3.97 18.23 19.83
CA ALA A 35 -3.16 19.35 19.30
C ALA A 35 -1.77 18.92 18.79
N ARG A 36 -1.23 17.77 19.22
CA ARG A 36 0.03 17.21 18.72
C ARG A 36 0.01 16.91 17.20
N TYR A 37 -1.18 16.71 16.62
CA TYR A 37 -1.36 16.48 15.19
C TYR A 37 -1.63 17.78 14.44
N GLY A 38 -0.74 18.76 14.54
CA GLY A 38 -0.86 20.03 13.83
C GLY A 38 -1.06 19.88 12.32
N ASP A 39 -1.57 20.92 11.67
CA ASP A 39 -1.77 21.03 10.21
C ASP A 39 -2.71 19.96 9.59
N LYS A 40 -3.60 19.37 10.38
CA LYS A 40 -4.62 18.43 9.90
C LYS A 40 -5.99 19.09 9.90
N MET A 41 -6.72 18.94 8.78
CA MET A 41 -8.01 19.61 8.58
C MET A 41 -9.20 18.65 8.72
N SER A 42 -9.03 17.35 8.44
CA SER A 42 -10.15 16.41 8.37
C SER A 42 -9.97 15.18 9.24
N SER A 43 -8.83 14.52 9.16
CA SER A 43 -8.59 13.27 9.87
C SER A 43 -7.11 13.00 10.09
N VAL A 44 -6.83 12.16 11.08
CA VAL A 44 -5.50 11.65 11.41
C VAL A 44 -5.54 10.14 11.43
N LEU A 45 -4.56 9.52 10.81
CA LEU A 45 -4.28 8.09 10.89
C LEU A 45 -2.91 7.93 11.56
N ASP A 46 -2.91 7.51 12.81
CA ASP A 46 -1.70 7.27 13.60
C ASP A 46 -1.39 5.78 13.62
N ILE A 47 -0.16 5.43 13.23
CA ILE A 47 0.25 4.06 12.99
C ILE A 47 1.41 3.71 13.90
N THR A 48 1.21 2.69 14.71
CA THR A 48 2.25 2.10 15.54
C THR A 48 2.78 0.83 14.87
N TYR A 49 4.08 0.81 14.60
CA TYR A 49 4.76 -0.38 14.05
C TYR A 49 5.11 -1.37 15.16
N LYS A 50 5.08 -2.65 14.82
CA LYS A 50 5.50 -3.73 15.72
C LYS A 50 6.94 -3.55 16.20
N LYS A 51 7.17 -3.89 17.46
CA LYS A 51 8.50 -4.01 18.08
C LYS A 51 8.65 -5.42 18.66
N PRO A 52 9.00 -6.42 17.82
CA PRO A 52 9.15 -7.81 18.27
C PRO A 52 10.22 -7.92 19.33
N LYS A 53 10.00 -8.79 20.31
CA LYS A 53 10.99 -9.09 21.38
C LYS A 53 11.89 -10.27 21.01
N ILE A 54 11.38 -11.15 20.15
CA ILE A 54 12.05 -12.34 19.65
C ILE A 54 11.97 -12.35 18.13
N PHE A 55 12.66 -13.29 17.49
CA PHE A 55 12.46 -13.53 16.07
C PHE A 55 11.04 -14.04 15.79
N GLU A 56 10.36 -13.38 14.85
CA GLU A 56 9.05 -13.76 14.37
C GLU A 56 8.95 -13.54 12.87
N GLY A 57 8.06 -14.28 12.23
CA GLY A 57 7.82 -14.12 10.79
C GLY A 57 6.57 -14.84 10.34
N SER A 58 6.06 -14.40 9.21
CA SER A 58 4.93 -15.01 8.53
C SER A 58 5.08 -14.89 7.03
N ALA A 59 4.46 -15.83 6.31
CA ALA A 59 4.32 -15.76 4.86
C ALA A 59 2.95 -16.26 4.47
N SER A 60 2.34 -15.61 3.50
CA SER A 60 1.07 -16.06 2.92
C SER A 60 1.06 -15.86 1.42
N ALA A 61 0.32 -16.73 0.73
CA ALA A 61 0.12 -16.65 -0.71
C ALA A 61 -1.34 -16.92 -1.05
N SER A 62 -1.84 -16.24 -2.07
CA SER A 62 -3.19 -16.37 -2.58
C SER A 62 -3.22 -16.11 -4.09
N LEU A 63 -4.36 -16.29 -4.73
CA LEU A 63 -4.55 -15.96 -6.14
C LEU A 63 -4.35 -14.45 -6.43
N LEU A 64 -4.49 -13.61 -5.41
CA LEU A 64 -4.31 -12.15 -5.50
C LEU A 64 -2.87 -11.70 -5.26
N GLY A 65 -2.00 -12.58 -4.78
CA GLY A 65 -0.60 -12.24 -4.51
C GLY A 65 -0.02 -12.98 -3.32
N ALA A 66 1.11 -12.48 -2.86
CA ALA A 66 1.86 -13.03 -1.74
C ALA A 66 2.37 -11.92 -0.83
N ASN A 67 2.50 -12.21 0.45
CA ASN A 67 3.14 -11.36 1.42
C ASN A 67 4.04 -12.17 2.34
N ALA A 68 5.08 -11.53 2.82
CA ALA A 68 5.99 -12.07 3.81
C ALA A 68 6.39 -10.99 4.81
N TYR A 69 6.60 -11.40 6.04
CA TYR A 69 6.98 -10.54 7.14
C TYR A 69 8.06 -11.21 7.98
N VAL A 70 9.04 -10.42 8.40
CA VAL A 70 10.11 -10.84 9.33
C VAL A 70 10.32 -9.73 10.35
N GLY A 71 10.36 -10.11 11.62
CA GLY A 71 10.66 -9.23 12.74
C GLY A 71 11.70 -9.85 13.66
N SER A 72 12.58 -9.03 14.22
CA SER A 72 13.59 -9.48 15.19
C SER A 72 14.07 -8.36 16.09
N SER A 73 14.55 -8.73 17.28
CA SER A 73 15.22 -7.83 18.22
C SER A 73 16.49 -8.48 18.74
N ILE A 74 17.59 -7.73 18.68
CA ILE A 74 18.91 -8.16 19.17
C ILE A 74 19.51 -6.99 19.95
N GLY A 75 19.55 -7.12 21.28
CA GLY A 75 20.07 -6.07 22.16
C GLY A 75 19.31 -4.75 22.01
N LYS A 76 19.98 -3.73 21.48
CA LYS A 76 19.41 -2.37 21.26
C LYS A 76 18.76 -2.19 19.88
N PHE A 77 18.84 -3.19 19.03
CA PHE A 77 18.37 -3.12 17.65
C PHE A 77 17.10 -3.94 17.50
N THR A 78 16.04 -3.31 16.95
CA THR A 78 14.79 -3.95 16.59
C THR A 78 14.45 -3.61 15.14
N GLN A 79 14.05 -4.60 14.38
CA GLN A 79 13.63 -4.41 13.00
C GLN A 79 12.37 -5.20 12.68
N VAL A 80 11.55 -4.66 11.81
CA VAL A 80 10.45 -5.34 11.11
C VAL A 80 10.55 -5.02 9.63
N THR A 81 10.45 -6.04 8.80
CA THR A 81 10.52 -5.90 7.34
C THR A 81 9.42 -6.73 6.71
N GLY A 82 8.66 -6.13 5.81
CA GLY A 82 7.58 -6.79 5.11
C GLY A 82 7.67 -6.58 3.62
N PHE A 83 7.33 -7.62 2.90
CA PHE A 83 7.23 -7.68 1.46
C PHE A 83 5.79 -7.98 1.06
N ARG A 84 5.29 -7.26 0.04
CA ARG A 84 3.99 -7.53 -0.57
C ARG A 84 4.12 -7.59 -2.08
N PHE A 85 3.48 -8.59 -2.64
CA PHE A 85 3.21 -8.71 -4.07
C PHE A 85 1.71 -8.85 -4.27
N LYS A 86 1.14 -8.06 -5.17
CA LYS A 86 -0.27 -8.13 -5.55
C LYS A 86 -0.40 -8.18 -7.06
N SER A 87 -1.30 -9.02 -7.56
CA SER A 87 -1.65 -9.09 -8.98
C SER A 87 -3.14 -9.40 -9.11
N GLY A 88 -3.87 -8.54 -9.79
CA GLY A 88 -5.30 -8.74 -10.04
C GLY A 88 -5.61 -9.56 -11.29
N ARG A 89 -4.60 -9.91 -12.10
CA ARG A 89 -4.78 -10.54 -13.42
C ARG A 89 -5.62 -11.81 -13.37
N SER A 90 -5.38 -12.67 -12.38
CA SER A 90 -6.07 -13.97 -12.29
C SER A 90 -7.57 -13.82 -12.05
N ILE A 91 -8.01 -12.84 -11.28
CA ILE A 91 -9.43 -12.60 -11.01
C ILE A 91 -10.06 -11.76 -12.12
N LEU A 92 -9.40 -10.69 -12.55
CA LEU A 92 -9.91 -9.83 -13.61
C LEU A 92 -10.00 -10.55 -14.96
N GLY A 93 -9.12 -11.52 -15.21
CA GLY A 93 -9.19 -12.36 -16.42
C GLY A 93 -10.32 -13.39 -16.45
N THR A 94 -10.98 -13.65 -15.31
CA THR A 94 -12.18 -14.54 -15.24
C THR A 94 -13.50 -13.74 -15.30
N MET A 95 -13.42 -12.43 -15.20
CA MET A 95 -14.60 -11.56 -15.33
C MET A 95 -14.86 -11.29 -16.80
N ASP A 96 -16.14 -11.32 -17.19
CA ASP A 96 -16.57 -10.89 -18.52
C ASP A 96 -16.49 -9.36 -18.60
N THR A 97 -15.29 -8.87 -18.90
CA THR A 97 -14.99 -7.45 -19.00
C THR A 97 -14.65 -7.06 -20.43
N ASP A 98 -15.06 -5.86 -20.84
CA ASP A 98 -14.75 -5.30 -22.17
C ASP A 98 -13.28 -4.84 -22.31
N ALA A 99 -12.38 -5.32 -21.44
CA ALA A 99 -10.99 -4.92 -21.45
C ALA A 99 -10.09 -5.89 -20.65
N GLU A 100 -8.82 -5.93 -21.00
CA GLU A 100 -7.79 -6.63 -20.23
C GLU A 100 -7.14 -5.67 -19.21
N TYR A 101 -7.19 -6.05 -17.93
CA TYR A 101 -6.57 -5.33 -16.81
C TYR A 101 -5.44 -6.18 -16.24
N ASP A 102 -4.23 -5.63 -16.17
CA ASP A 102 -3.06 -6.29 -15.55
C ASP A 102 -2.39 -5.37 -14.51
N PRO A 103 -3.02 -5.16 -13.35
CA PRO A 103 -2.40 -4.43 -12.26
C PRO A 103 -1.39 -5.34 -11.52
N LYS A 104 -0.17 -4.83 -11.35
CA LYS A 104 0.90 -5.48 -10.58
C LYS A 104 1.50 -4.51 -9.60
N PHE A 105 1.62 -4.94 -8.39
CA PHE A 105 2.19 -4.18 -7.30
C PHE A 105 3.21 -5.02 -6.54
N ILE A 106 4.34 -4.42 -6.22
CA ILE A 106 5.36 -4.98 -5.36
C ILE A 106 5.87 -3.89 -4.43
N ASP A 107 5.96 -4.18 -3.14
CA ASP A 107 6.63 -3.30 -2.20
C ASP A 107 7.45 -4.06 -1.16
N LEU A 108 8.47 -3.35 -0.67
CA LEU A 108 9.28 -3.74 0.47
C LEU A 108 9.26 -2.57 1.46
N GLN A 109 8.78 -2.82 2.66
CA GLN A 109 8.76 -1.84 3.74
C GLN A 109 9.56 -2.34 4.93
N THR A 110 10.33 -1.46 5.55
CA THR A 110 11.08 -1.77 6.77
C THR A 110 10.92 -0.66 7.79
N TYR A 111 10.82 -1.05 9.06
CA TYR A 111 10.88 -0.16 10.19
C TYR A 111 11.94 -0.66 11.16
N ILE A 112 12.92 0.19 11.41
CA ILE A 112 14.09 -0.12 12.25
C ILE A 112 14.10 0.83 13.44
N THR A 113 14.33 0.28 14.62
CA THR A 113 14.49 1.03 15.86
C THR A 113 15.85 0.70 16.48
N TYR A 114 16.59 1.70 16.86
CA TYR A 114 17.84 1.56 17.57
C TYR A 114 17.87 2.42 18.82
N GLN A 115 18.06 1.77 19.99
CA GLN A 115 18.19 2.44 21.28
C GLN A 115 19.61 2.93 21.49
N LEU A 116 19.87 4.21 21.20
CA LEU A 116 21.21 4.82 21.37
C LEU A 116 21.64 4.86 22.83
N ALA A 117 20.74 5.34 23.70
CA ALA A 117 20.90 5.47 25.13
C ALA A 117 19.56 5.27 25.83
N PRO A 118 19.48 5.14 27.17
CA PRO A 118 18.21 4.92 27.88
C PRO A 118 17.10 5.91 27.54
N LYS A 119 17.47 7.13 27.15
CA LYS A 119 16.53 8.23 26.84
C LYS A 119 16.49 8.60 25.34
N TRP A 120 17.28 7.94 24.50
CA TRP A 120 17.43 8.27 23.09
C TRP A 120 17.17 7.08 22.18
N GLU A 121 16.23 7.23 21.26
CA GLU A 121 15.86 6.21 20.28
C GLU A 121 15.90 6.81 18.87
N ILE A 122 16.52 6.12 17.93
CA ILE A 122 16.45 6.42 16.50
C ILE A 122 15.51 5.43 15.84
N ASN A 123 14.62 5.94 14.99
CA ASN A 123 13.73 5.14 14.18
C ASN A 123 13.93 5.48 12.71
N PHE A 124 13.98 4.45 11.88
CA PHE A 124 14.02 4.58 10.42
C PHE A 124 12.86 3.83 9.79
N LEU A 125 12.09 4.52 8.96
CA LEU A 125 11.04 3.94 8.13
C LEU A 125 11.45 4.05 6.66
N GLY A 126 11.59 2.91 5.99
CA GLY A 126 11.91 2.82 4.58
C GLY A 126 10.81 2.10 3.79
N ASN A 127 10.57 2.55 2.56
CA ASN A 127 9.66 1.88 1.64
C ASN A 127 10.17 1.99 0.21
N LEU A 128 10.17 0.86 -0.49
CA LEU A 128 10.42 0.73 -1.91
C LEU A 128 9.19 0.11 -2.55
N ALA A 129 8.57 0.78 -3.50
CA ALA A 129 7.40 0.25 -4.17
C ALA A 129 7.47 0.45 -5.69
N ASN A 130 6.94 -0.52 -6.42
CA ASN A 130 6.79 -0.46 -7.86
C ASN A 130 5.38 -0.93 -8.23
N ASN A 131 4.65 -0.06 -8.92
CA ASN A 131 3.33 -0.33 -9.45
C ASN A 131 3.38 -0.28 -10.98
N ASN A 132 2.88 -1.31 -11.62
CA ASN A 132 2.67 -1.36 -13.06
C ASN A 132 1.19 -1.64 -13.33
N TYR A 133 0.57 -0.78 -14.08
CA TYR A 133 -0.80 -0.95 -14.53
C TYR A 133 -0.82 -0.99 -16.05
N LYS A 134 -1.48 -2.00 -16.59
CA LYS A 134 -1.78 -2.11 -18.00
C LYS A 134 -3.28 -2.21 -18.19
N PHE A 135 -3.78 -1.44 -19.14
CA PHE A 135 -5.16 -1.49 -19.58
C PHE A 135 -5.19 -1.60 -21.11
N THR A 136 -5.85 -2.62 -21.62
CA THR A 136 -6.05 -2.84 -23.05
C THR A 136 -7.54 -3.00 -23.29
N PRO A 137 -8.24 -1.97 -23.82
CA PRO A 137 -9.66 -2.07 -24.11
C PRO A 137 -9.90 -3.02 -25.29
N TYR A 138 -10.99 -3.79 -25.23
CA TYR A 138 -11.45 -4.57 -26.36
C TYR A 138 -12.41 -3.76 -27.22
N SER A 139 -12.41 -4.06 -28.52
CA SER A 139 -13.41 -3.50 -29.44
C SER A 139 -14.80 -3.97 -29.02
N ARG A 140 -15.75 -3.05 -28.94
CA ARG A 140 -17.10 -3.32 -28.51
C ARG A 140 -18.07 -3.23 -29.69
N GLU A 141 -18.95 -4.23 -29.81
CA GLU A 141 -20.06 -4.21 -30.76
C GLU A 141 -21.38 -4.22 -29.99
N THR A 142 -22.23 -3.27 -30.28
CA THR A 142 -23.55 -3.16 -29.67
C THR A 142 -24.61 -3.15 -30.79
N SER A 143 -25.54 -4.07 -30.72
CA SER A 143 -26.69 -4.12 -31.64
C SER A 143 -27.89 -3.41 -31.04
N PHE A 144 -28.56 -2.58 -31.85
CA PHE A 144 -29.77 -1.86 -31.47
C PHE A 144 -30.73 -1.78 -32.67
N GLY A 145 -31.98 -1.51 -32.40
CA GLY A 145 -33.03 -1.45 -33.43
C GLY A 145 -34.08 -2.54 -33.24
N THR A 146 -34.87 -2.79 -34.28
CA THR A 146 -35.90 -3.83 -34.30
C THR A 146 -35.34 -5.13 -34.86
N ALA A 147 -36.03 -6.25 -34.62
CA ALA A 147 -35.64 -7.54 -35.19
C ALA A 147 -35.63 -7.55 -36.73
N GLU A 148 -36.42 -6.68 -37.37
CA GLU A 148 -36.48 -6.54 -38.84
C GLU A 148 -35.38 -5.60 -39.39
N HIS A 149 -34.89 -4.67 -38.57
CA HIS A 149 -33.84 -3.69 -38.94
C HIS A 149 -32.81 -3.54 -37.84
N PRO A 150 -31.98 -4.58 -37.60
CA PRO A 150 -30.90 -4.48 -36.62
C PRO A 150 -29.82 -3.54 -37.14
N LYS A 151 -29.33 -2.66 -36.26
CA LYS A 151 -28.19 -1.78 -36.51
C LYS A 151 -27.06 -2.19 -35.55
N ASN A 152 -25.87 -2.37 -36.08
CA ASN A 152 -24.69 -2.67 -35.30
C ASN A 152 -23.79 -1.45 -35.18
N PHE A 153 -23.47 -1.09 -33.97
CA PHE A 153 -22.52 -0.04 -33.67
C PHE A 153 -21.26 -0.70 -33.13
N LYS A 154 -20.13 -0.53 -33.82
CA LYS A 154 -18.84 -1.10 -33.46
C LYS A 154 -17.87 0.00 -33.11
N VAL A 155 -17.37 -0.01 -31.90
CA VAL A 155 -16.33 0.90 -31.42
C VAL A 155 -15.01 0.15 -31.42
N TYR A 156 -14.05 0.65 -32.18
CA TYR A 156 -12.69 0.16 -32.15
C TYR A 156 -11.85 1.03 -31.22
N PHE A 157 -11.25 0.40 -30.22
CA PHE A 157 -10.30 1.06 -29.36
C PHE A 157 -8.88 0.73 -29.85
N ASP A 158 -8.16 1.72 -30.34
CA ASP A 158 -6.77 1.59 -30.78
C ASP A 158 -5.85 2.29 -29.80
N GLY A 159 -5.88 1.84 -28.54
CA GLY A 159 -5.09 2.43 -27.49
C GLY A 159 -4.73 1.42 -26.39
N ARG A 160 -3.61 1.67 -25.74
CA ARG A 160 -3.17 0.93 -24.56
C ARG A 160 -2.75 1.94 -23.50
N GLU A 161 -3.26 1.80 -22.31
CA GLU A 161 -2.78 2.57 -21.18
C GLU A 161 -1.72 1.74 -20.43
N ARG A 162 -0.61 2.37 -20.12
CA ARG A 162 0.44 1.77 -19.32
C ARG A 162 0.97 2.80 -18.34
N ASP A 163 0.66 2.60 -17.09
CA ASP A 163 1.17 3.42 -16.00
C ASP A 163 2.21 2.65 -15.18
N ARG A 164 3.29 3.33 -14.87
CA ARG A 164 4.32 2.83 -13.98
C ARG A 164 4.66 3.86 -12.93
N PHE A 165 4.47 3.49 -11.66
CA PHE A 165 4.83 4.33 -10.53
C PHE A 165 5.87 3.61 -9.68
N GLN A 166 6.96 4.32 -9.39
CA GLN A 166 7.99 3.88 -8.46
C GLN A 166 8.00 4.83 -7.27
N THR A 167 8.05 4.27 -6.08
CA THR A 167 8.14 5.01 -4.84
C THR A 167 9.40 4.60 -4.11
N LEU A 168 10.21 5.58 -3.77
CA LEU A 168 11.31 5.48 -2.82
C LEU A 168 11.00 6.45 -1.68
N PHE A 169 10.85 5.93 -0.48
CA PHE A 169 10.56 6.73 0.71
C PHE A 169 11.47 6.33 1.85
N GLY A 170 12.00 7.33 2.56
CA GLY A 170 12.77 7.15 3.78
C GLY A 170 12.43 8.26 4.78
N ALA A 171 12.23 7.89 6.04
CA ALA A 171 12.06 8.83 7.14
C ALA A 171 12.93 8.41 8.33
N LEU A 172 13.64 9.35 8.89
CA LEU A 172 14.46 9.17 10.09
C LEU A 172 13.85 10.01 11.21
N THR A 173 13.65 9.41 12.37
CA THR A 173 13.12 10.08 13.57
C THR A 173 14.06 9.85 14.74
N LEU A 174 14.40 10.92 15.44
CA LEU A 174 15.12 10.88 16.71
C LEU A 174 14.12 11.20 17.83
N LYS A 175 13.94 10.27 18.75
CA LYS A 175 13.13 10.47 19.96
C LYS A 175 14.02 10.69 21.17
N HIS A 176 13.65 11.69 21.99
CA HIS A 176 14.28 11.95 23.28
C HIS A 176 13.23 12.01 24.37
N ASN A 177 13.29 11.07 25.31
CA ASN A 177 12.38 11.00 26.46
C ASN A 177 13.14 11.38 27.73
N PRO A 178 13.20 12.66 28.10
CA PRO A 178 13.99 13.14 29.25
C PRO A 178 13.48 12.62 30.59
N ASN A 179 12.17 12.42 30.73
CA ASN A 179 11.51 11.93 31.93
C ASN A 179 10.42 10.91 31.54
N GLU A 180 10.00 10.03 32.46
CA GLU A 180 8.94 9.03 32.23
C GLU A 180 7.57 9.63 31.88
N ASN A 181 7.36 10.92 32.19
CA ASN A 181 6.10 11.65 32.00
C ASN A 181 6.11 12.65 30.83
N THR A 182 7.16 12.66 30.02
CA THR A 182 7.29 13.61 28.89
C THR A 182 7.56 12.82 27.62
N GLU A 183 6.60 12.79 26.71
CA GLU A 183 6.77 12.36 25.30
C GLU A 183 7.09 13.53 24.40
#